data_b607b14e6735184a454b2505859dcd86
#
_entry.id   b607b14e6735184a454b2505859dcd86
#
_cell.length_a   1.000
_cell.length_b   1.000
_cell.length_c   1.000
_cell.angle_alpha   90.00
_cell.angle_beta   90.00
_cell.angle_gamma   90.00
#
_symmetry.space_group_name_H-M   'P 1'
#
loop_
_entity.id
_entity.type
_entity.pdbx_description
1 polymer ?
#
loop_
_entity_poly.entity_id
_entity_poly.type
_entity_poly.pdbx_seq_one_letter_code
_entity_poly.pdbx_strand_id
1 'polypeptide(L)'
;MVTIAIAAALMTVAVPSFVQFQRNARLSDAVSSFMAGANAARANAMKEGVNTYMVAVDGASWSSGWLVFSDRNFDQAYNTSTDEQILSREAVDASVTIKTSSGSSLGAGYLLFNGSGYPRLKTGSFAAATIELSNGERTRSVMVDLAGRVRSCKTGESTDCQKLP
;
A
#
# COMPACT_ATOMS: atom_id res chain seq x y z
N MET A 1 5.49 22.54 -44.66
CA MET A 1 4.75 23.43 -43.75
C MET A 1 3.47 22.78 -43.24
N VAL A 2 2.58 22.24 -44.08
CA VAL A 2 1.31 21.62 -43.70
C VAL A 2 1.53 20.39 -42.78
N THR A 3 2.53 19.56 -43.06
CA THR A 3 2.85 18.35 -42.27
C THR A 3 3.26 18.69 -40.82
N ILE A 4 4.00 19.78 -40.61
CA ILE A 4 4.40 20.24 -39.28
C ILE A 4 3.19 20.78 -38.50
N ALA A 5 2.28 21.47 -39.15
CA ALA A 5 1.05 21.97 -38.54
C ALA A 5 0.15 20.84 -38.07
N ILE A 6 0.01 19.77 -38.87
CA ILE A 6 -0.76 18.58 -38.50
C ILE A 6 -0.11 17.84 -37.32
N ALA A 7 1.22 17.68 -37.36
CA ALA A 7 1.95 17.05 -36.26
C ALA A 7 1.81 17.83 -34.93
N ALA A 8 1.91 19.17 -34.99
CA ALA A 8 1.70 20.02 -33.82
C ALA A 8 0.28 19.91 -33.27
N ALA A 9 -0.74 19.88 -34.14
CA ALA A 9 -2.13 19.70 -33.71
C ALA A 9 -2.37 18.33 -33.06
N LEU A 10 -1.78 17.26 -33.56
CA LEU A 10 -1.89 15.92 -32.96
C LEU A 10 -1.17 15.84 -31.60
N MET A 11 -0.03 16.51 -31.44
CA MET A 11 0.71 16.53 -30.17
C MET A 11 -0.08 17.21 -29.04
N THR A 12 -0.91 18.20 -29.32
CA THR A 12 -1.71 18.87 -28.26
C THR A 12 -2.73 17.94 -27.61
N VAL A 13 -3.20 16.91 -28.31
CA VAL A 13 -4.15 15.92 -27.79
C VAL A 13 -3.42 14.68 -27.22
N ALA A 14 -2.33 14.25 -27.86
CA ALA A 14 -1.62 13.04 -27.48
C ALA A 14 -0.85 13.18 -26.16
N VAL A 15 -0.22 14.34 -25.92
CA VAL A 15 0.61 14.56 -24.71
C VAL A 15 -0.21 14.50 -23.43
N PRO A 16 -1.33 15.21 -23.25
CA PRO A 16 -2.09 15.13 -22.01
C PRO A 16 -2.67 13.72 -21.75
N SER A 17 -3.09 13.03 -22.80
CA SER A 17 -3.59 11.64 -22.67
C SER A 17 -2.49 10.68 -22.19
N PHE A 18 -1.26 10.84 -22.66
CA PHE A 18 -0.13 10.02 -22.26
C PHE A 18 0.28 10.27 -20.79
N VAL A 19 0.27 11.52 -20.34
CA VAL A 19 0.56 11.87 -18.94
C VAL A 19 -0.48 11.26 -17.99
N GLN A 20 -1.75 11.31 -18.37
CA GLN A 20 -2.84 10.67 -17.62
C GLN A 20 -2.67 9.15 -17.53
N PHE A 21 -2.32 8.51 -18.66
CA PHE A 21 -2.03 7.08 -18.70
C PHE A 21 -0.89 6.71 -17.74
N GLN A 22 0.22 7.47 -17.76
CA GLN A 22 1.34 7.22 -16.83
C GLN A 22 0.96 7.37 -15.36
N ARG A 23 0.19 8.42 -14.99
CA ARG A 23 -0.30 8.61 -13.61
C ARG A 23 -1.18 7.46 -13.16
N ASN A 24 -2.05 6.95 -14.03
CA ASN A 24 -2.90 5.81 -13.73
C ASN A 24 -2.09 4.51 -13.58
N ALA A 25 -1.05 4.32 -14.40
CA ALA A 25 -0.15 3.18 -14.29
C ALA A 25 0.61 3.19 -12.95
N ARG A 26 1.14 4.36 -12.53
CA ARG A 26 1.82 4.53 -11.24
C ARG A 26 0.90 4.28 -10.05
N LEU A 27 -0.35 4.75 -10.10
CA LEU A 27 -1.35 4.43 -9.09
C LEU A 27 -1.61 2.92 -9.01
N SER A 28 -1.80 2.26 -10.15
CA SER A 28 -2.04 0.81 -10.20
C SER A 28 -0.85 0.02 -9.66
N ASP A 29 0.38 0.45 -9.98
CA ASP A 29 1.61 -0.15 -9.46
C ASP A 29 1.72 0.00 -7.94
N ALA A 30 1.46 1.20 -7.40
CA ALA A 30 1.48 1.44 -5.95
C ALA A 30 0.45 0.57 -5.21
N VAL A 31 -0.79 0.47 -5.74
CA VAL A 31 -1.85 -0.38 -5.17
C VAL A 31 -1.44 -1.86 -5.19
N SER A 32 -0.97 -2.36 -6.35
CA SER A 32 -0.57 -3.75 -6.51
C SER A 32 0.61 -4.11 -5.61
N SER A 33 1.59 -3.22 -5.51
CA SER A 33 2.77 -3.40 -4.67
C SER A 33 2.42 -3.39 -3.18
N PHE A 34 1.49 -2.52 -2.74
CA PHE A 34 1.02 -2.51 -1.35
C PHE A 34 0.30 -3.82 -1.01
N MET A 35 -0.59 -4.27 -1.89
CA MET A 35 -1.27 -5.57 -1.72
C MET A 35 -0.28 -6.74 -1.70
N ALA A 36 0.73 -6.72 -2.55
CA ALA A 36 1.78 -7.74 -2.57
C ALA A 36 2.56 -7.77 -1.25
N GLY A 37 2.94 -6.60 -0.71
CA GLY A 37 3.60 -6.48 0.60
C GLY A 37 2.75 -7.03 1.74
N ALA A 38 1.46 -6.63 1.80
CA ALA A 38 0.54 -7.11 2.81
C ALA A 38 0.28 -8.63 2.73
N ASN A 39 0.14 -9.17 1.51
CA ASN A 39 -0.01 -10.61 1.30
C ASN A 39 1.28 -11.38 1.63
N ALA A 40 2.45 -10.83 1.31
CA ALA A 40 3.74 -11.41 1.68
C ALA A 40 3.92 -11.47 3.20
N ALA A 41 3.57 -10.39 3.91
CA ALA A 41 3.59 -10.36 5.37
C ALA A 41 2.68 -11.45 5.97
N ARG A 42 1.45 -11.55 5.48
CA ARG A 42 0.50 -12.58 5.93
C ARG A 42 0.99 -14.00 5.64
N ALA A 43 1.44 -14.24 4.41
CA ALA A 43 1.90 -15.57 4.00
C ALA A 43 3.11 -16.01 4.82
N ASN A 44 4.05 -15.11 5.08
CA ASN A 44 5.23 -15.42 5.87
C ASN A 44 4.88 -15.63 7.35
N ALA A 45 3.97 -14.83 7.93
CA ALA A 45 3.48 -15.04 9.29
C ALA A 45 2.91 -16.46 9.46
N MET A 46 2.06 -16.91 8.52
CA MET A 46 1.49 -18.25 8.54
C MET A 46 2.52 -19.37 8.30
N LYS A 47 3.50 -19.10 7.44
CA LYS A 47 4.57 -20.07 7.12
C LYS A 47 5.49 -20.31 8.32
N GLU A 48 5.89 -19.28 9.02
CA GLU A 48 6.86 -19.35 10.11
C GLU A 48 6.21 -19.44 11.51
N GLY A 49 4.92 -19.14 11.60
CA GLY A 49 4.20 -19.13 12.88
C GLY A 49 4.56 -17.95 13.79
N VAL A 50 5.26 -16.93 13.26
CA VAL A 50 5.71 -15.75 14.01
C VAL A 50 5.01 -14.48 13.52
N ASN A 51 5.06 -13.43 14.34
CA ASN A 51 4.56 -12.13 13.94
C ASN A 51 5.36 -11.59 12.76
N THR A 52 4.65 -11.13 11.72
CA THR A 52 5.29 -10.50 10.55
C THR A 52 4.71 -9.11 10.37
N TYR A 53 5.59 -8.16 10.23
CA TYR A 53 5.26 -6.74 10.09
C TYR A 53 5.49 -6.27 8.66
N MET A 54 4.63 -5.38 8.20
CA MET A 54 4.88 -4.46 7.11
C MET A 54 4.88 -3.06 7.72
N VAL A 55 5.95 -2.31 7.57
CA VAL A 55 6.12 -0.98 8.19
C VAL A 55 6.52 0.04 7.15
N ALA A 56 6.09 1.29 7.34
CA ALA A 56 6.59 2.42 6.55
C ALA A 56 8.08 2.64 6.84
N VAL A 57 8.89 2.91 5.83
CA VAL A 57 10.36 3.04 5.96
C VAL A 57 10.75 4.17 6.91
N ASP A 58 10.00 5.29 6.90
CA ASP A 58 10.21 6.42 7.82
C ASP A 58 9.47 6.28 9.15
N GLY A 59 8.78 5.16 9.37
CA GLY A 59 8.01 4.88 10.57
C GLY A 59 6.62 5.55 10.64
N ALA A 60 6.23 6.35 9.65
CA ALA A 60 4.98 7.10 9.66
C ALA A 60 4.25 7.13 8.31
N SER A 61 4.95 7.44 7.23
CA SER A 61 4.37 7.69 5.92
C SER A 61 4.61 6.55 4.94
N TRP A 62 3.55 5.94 4.45
CA TRP A 62 3.61 4.91 3.42
C TRP A 62 4.15 5.40 2.07
N SER A 63 4.21 6.72 1.87
CA SER A 63 4.83 7.32 0.68
C SER A 63 6.34 7.14 0.65
N SER A 64 6.99 6.95 1.81
CA SER A 64 8.43 6.66 1.91
C SER A 64 8.81 5.25 1.45
N GLY A 65 7.82 4.43 1.09
CA GLY A 65 7.99 3.01 0.84
C GLY A 65 7.73 2.17 2.08
N TRP A 66 7.94 0.87 1.98
CA TRP A 66 7.69 -0.07 3.08
C TRP A 66 8.65 -1.24 3.10
N LEU A 67 8.79 -1.80 4.27
CA LEU A 67 9.59 -2.97 4.57
C LEU A 67 8.68 -4.05 5.16
N VAL A 68 8.87 -5.31 4.75
CA VAL A 68 8.23 -6.50 5.35
C VAL A 68 9.30 -7.34 6.03
N PHE A 69 9.08 -7.69 7.30
CA PHE A 69 10.02 -8.50 8.08
C PHE A 69 9.32 -9.43 9.07
N SER A 70 9.96 -10.55 9.40
CA SER A 70 9.58 -11.45 10.49
C SER A 70 10.21 -10.96 11.78
N ASP A 71 9.39 -10.70 12.79
CA ASP A 71 9.83 -10.32 14.14
C ASP A 71 10.16 -11.59 14.94
N ARG A 72 11.43 -12.00 14.89
CA ARG A 72 11.89 -13.24 15.50
C ARG A 72 12.25 -13.11 16.98
N ASN A 73 12.59 -11.89 17.40
CA ASN A 73 12.93 -11.58 18.79
C ASN A 73 11.76 -11.00 19.60
N PHE A 74 10.60 -10.77 18.95
CA PHE A 74 9.36 -10.25 19.53
C PHE A 74 9.49 -8.84 20.14
N ASP A 75 10.40 -8.00 19.60
CA ASP A 75 10.58 -6.62 20.06
C ASP A 75 9.73 -5.58 19.32
N GLN A 76 8.98 -6.02 18.26
CA GLN A 76 8.09 -5.21 17.45
C GLN A 76 8.80 -4.10 16.65
N ALA A 77 10.09 -4.24 16.43
CA ALA A 77 10.93 -3.31 15.68
C ALA A 77 11.84 -4.09 14.73
N TYR A 78 12.12 -3.50 13.56
CA TYR A 78 13.02 -4.14 12.60
C TYR A 78 14.48 -3.99 13.01
N ASN A 79 15.18 -5.10 13.11
CA ASN A 79 16.61 -5.16 13.35
C ASN A 79 17.27 -6.18 12.42
N THR A 80 18.20 -5.73 11.59
CA THR A 80 18.90 -6.57 10.59
C THR A 80 19.69 -7.74 11.19
N SER A 81 20.04 -7.70 12.47
CA SER A 81 20.79 -8.77 13.14
C SER A 81 19.90 -9.87 13.72
N THR A 82 18.61 -9.59 13.98
CA THR A 82 17.68 -10.51 14.64
C THR A 82 16.52 -10.93 13.77
N ASP A 83 16.14 -10.07 12.79
CA ASP A 83 14.95 -10.24 11.98
C ASP A 83 15.28 -10.57 10.53
N GLU A 84 14.37 -11.26 9.89
CA GLU A 84 14.47 -11.56 8.46
C GLU A 84 13.65 -10.58 7.64
N GLN A 85 14.36 -9.85 6.76
CA GLN A 85 13.72 -9.02 5.76
C GLN A 85 13.18 -9.89 4.63
N ILE A 86 11.88 -9.79 4.36
CA ILE A 86 11.17 -10.57 3.33
C ILE A 86 11.06 -9.78 2.04
N LEU A 87 10.70 -8.51 2.15
CA LEU A 87 10.46 -7.61 1.03
C LEU A 87 10.75 -6.18 1.44
N SER A 88 11.28 -5.38 0.51
CA SER A 88 11.29 -3.92 0.65
C SER A 88 10.81 -3.25 -0.64
N ARG A 89 10.19 -2.11 -0.48
CA ARG A 89 9.76 -1.23 -1.56
C ARG A 89 10.28 0.17 -1.29
N GLU A 90 10.87 0.77 -2.31
CA GLU A 90 11.28 2.18 -2.29
C GLU A 90 10.08 3.13 -2.27
N ALA A 91 10.35 4.41 -2.10
CA ALA A 91 9.35 5.47 -2.07
C ALA A 91 8.39 5.39 -3.26
N VAL A 92 7.11 5.65 -2.97
CA VAL A 92 6.06 5.71 -3.98
C VAL A 92 6.24 6.99 -4.80
N ASP A 93 5.89 6.92 -6.08
CA ASP A 93 5.97 8.08 -6.97
C ASP A 93 5.19 9.28 -6.40
N ALA A 94 5.78 10.48 -6.49
CA ALA A 94 5.22 11.71 -5.94
C ALA A 94 3.84 12.10 -6.52
N SER A 95 3.44 11.53 -7.67
CA SER A 95 2.10 11.70 -8.23
C SER A 95 1.02 10.91 -7.51
N VAL A 96 1.39 10.02 -6.59
CA VAL A 96 0.46 9.19 -5.79
C VAL A 96 0.46 9.67 -4.35
N THR A 97 -0.68 10.13 -3.88
CA THR A 97 -0.92 10.48 -2.47
C THR A 97 -1.50 9.30 -1.73
N ILE A 98 -1.07 9.11 -0.48
CA ILE A 98 -1.53 8.02 0.37
C ILE A 98 -2.19 8.59 1.62
N LYS A 99 -3.39 8.09 1.95
CA LYS A 99 -4.15 8.45 3.16
C LYS A 99 -4.49 7.19 3.95
N THR A 100 -4.45 7.29 5.25
CA THR A 100 -4.82 6.23 6.20
C THR A 100 -5.84 6.75 7.20
N SER A 101 -6.64 5.86 7.80
CA SER A 101 -7.51 6.24 8.91
C SER A 101 -6.66 6.57 10.13
N SER A 102 -6.94 7.71 10.78
CA SER A 102 -6.35 8.05 12.07
C SER A 102 -6.75 7.00 13.12
N GLY A 103 -5.81 6.61 13.99
CA GLY A 103 -6.03 5.59 15.01
C GLY A 103 -6.01 4.14 14.54
N SER A 104 -5.82 3.88 13.24
CA SER A 104 -5.60 2.53 12.72
C SER A 104 -4.11 2.14 12.79
N SER A 105 -3.81 0.85 12.69
CA SER A 105 -2.43 0.36 12.56
C SER A 105 -1.71 0.97 11.35
N LEU A 106 -2.41 1.11 10.22
CA LEU A 106 -1.88 1.79 9.04
C LEU A 106 -1.63 3.27 9.26
N GLY A 107 -2.47 3.95 10.05
CA GLY A 107 -2.24 5.34 10.47
C GLY A 107 -1.04 5.49 11.40
N ALA A 108 -0.69 4.43 12.14
CA ALA A 108 0.51 4.35 12.98
C ALA A 108 1.74 3.79 12.22
N GLY A 109 1.68 3.67 10.90
CA GLY A 109 2.80 3.29 10.04
C GLY A 109 3.14 1.79 10.03
N TYR A 110 2.24 0.92 10.49
CA TYR A 110 2.46 -0.53 10.47
C TYR A 110 1.22 -1.34 10.09
N LEU A 111 1.45 -2.55 9.60
CA LEU A 111 0.48 -3.63 9.44
C LEU A 111 1.13 -4.89 10.00
N LEU A 112 0.49 -5.52 10.98
CA LEU A 112 0.97 -6.72 11.67
C LEU A 112 0.05 -7.89 11.40
N PHE A 113 0.61 -9.03 11.01
CA PHE A 113 -0.07 -10.33 11.00
C PHE A 113 0.56 -11.25 12.04
N ASN A 114 -0.27 -11.92 12.83
CA ASN A 114 0.20 -12.98 13.74
C ASN A 114 0.46 -14.28 12.98
N GLY A 115 1.07 -15.26 13.63
CA GLY A 115 1.38 -16.57 13.04
C GLY A 115 0.18 -17.39 12.53
N SER A 116 -1.04 -16.96 12.82
CA SER A 116 -2.27 -17.54 12.24
C SER A 116 -2.82 -16.73 11.05
N GLY A 117 -2.13 -15.68 10.61
CA GLY A 117 -2.51 -14.85 9.47
C GLY A 117 -3.61 -13.83 9.74
N TYR A 118 -3.94 -13.55 11.01
CA TYR A 118 -4.90 -12.53 11.39
C TYR A 118 -4.20 -11.20 11.66
N PRO A 119 -4.77 -10.07 11.16
CA PRO A 119 -4.21 -8.75 11.43
C PRO A 119 -4.43 -8.37 12.91
N ARG A 120 -3.41 -7.78 13.51
CA ARG A 120 -3.40 -7.40 14.93
C ARG A 120 -2.86 -5.98 15.12
N LEU A 121 -3.28 -5.37 16.22
CA LEU A 121 -2.57 -4.25 16.80
C LEU A 121 -1.37 -4.75 17.61
N LYS A 122 -0.38 -3.89 17.84
CA LYS A 122 0.75 -4.20 18.74
C LYS A 122 0.31 -4.56 20.16
N THR A 123 -0.90 -4.14 20.57
CA THR A 123 -1.56 -4.50 21.83
C THR A 123 -2.18 -5.91 21.83
N GLY A 124 -2.18 -6.61 20.69
CA GLY A 124 -2.76 -7.94 20.52
C GLY A 124 -4.21 -7.98 20.05
N SER A 125 -4.93 -6.85 20.04
CA SER A 125 -6.32 -6.78 19.56
C SER A 125 -6.41 -7.01 18.05
N PHE A 126 -7.56 -7.49 17.57
CA PHE A 126 -7.83 -7.59 16.12
C PHE A 126 -7.87 -6.21 15.48
N ALA A 127 -7.38 -6.11 14.27
CA ALA A 127 -7.35 -4.86 13.52
C ALA A 127 -7.81 -5.08 12.07
N ALA A 128 -8.88 -4.40 11.65
CA ALA A 128 -9.14 -4.13 10.26
C ALA A 128 -8.45 -2.81 9.89
N ALA A 129 -8.00 -2.67 8.66
CA ALA A 129 -7.29 -1.47 8.25
C ALA A 129 -7.60 -1.13 6.80
N THR A 130 -7.68 0.17 6.50
CA THR A 130 -7.90 0.67 5.14
C THR A 130 -6.90 1.77 4.83
N ILE A 131 -6.38 1.75 3.61
CA ILE A 131 -5.49 2.75 3.06
C ILE A 131 -6.05 3.21 1.71
N GLU A 132 -6.02 4.50 1.44
CA GLU A 132 -6.41 5.10 0.17
C GLU A 132 -5.20 5.61 -0.57
N LEU A 133 -5.10 5.25 -1.86
CA LEU A 133 -4.09 5.73 -2.78
C LEU A 133 -4.78 6.51 -3.90
N SER A 134 -4.30 7.72 -4.20
CA SER A 134 -4.90 8.60 -5.19
C SER A 134 -3.85 9.30 -6.06
N ASN A 135 -4.15 9.46 -7.34
CA ASN A 135 -3.36 10.29 -8.25
C ASN A 135 -4.02 11.66 -8.56
N GLY A 136 -4.98 12.06 -7.72
CA GLY A 136 -5.76 13.29 -7.88
C GLY A 136 -7.03 13.10 -8.72
N GLU A 137 -7.05 12.19 -9.69
CA GLU A 137 -8.22 11.90 -10.53
C GLU A 137 -8.93 10.61 -10.13
N ARG A 138 -8.16 9.61 -9.73
CA ARG A 138 -8.64 8.29 -9.33
C ARG A 138 -8.16 7.95 -7.94
N THR A 139 -9.05 7.36 -7.16
CA THR A 139 -8.75 6.85 -5.83
C THR A 139 -9.04 5.35 -5.77
N ARG A 140 -8.15 4.62 -5.15
CA ARG A 140 -8.24 3.19 -4.86
C ARG A 140 -8.07 2.97 -3.38
N SER A 141 -8.95 2.18 -2.79
CA SER A 141 -8.81 1.75 -1.40
C SER A 141 -8.25 0.33 -1.36
N VAL A 142 -7.29 0.09 -0.49
CA VAL A 142 -6.84 -1.25 -0.13
C VAL A 142 -7.29 -1.52 1.30
N MET A 143 -7.98 -2.62 1.48
CA MET A 143 -8.60 -3.00 2.75
C MET A 143 -8.04 -4.33 3.21
N VAL A 144 -7.75 -4.42 4.51
CA VAL A 144 -7.42 -5.66 5.21
C VAL A 144 -8.55 -5.93 6.19
N ASP A 145 -9.31 -6.99 5.99
CA ASP A 145 -10.39 -7.38 6.88
C ASP A 145 -9.86 -8.13 8.13
N LEU A 146 -10.74 -8.35 9.11
CA LEU A 146 -10.39 -9.05 10.36
C LEU A 146 -9.91 -10.48 10.16
N ALA A 147 -10.24 -11.11 9.02
CA ALA A 147 -9.74 -12.43 8.64
C ALA A 147 -8.38 -12.38 7.93
N GLY A 148 -7.82 -11.18 7.75
CA GLY A 148 -6.53 -10.95 7.10
C GLY A 148 -6.58 -11.00 5.57
N ARG A 149 -7.77 -10.96 4.96
CA ARG A 149 -7.89 -10.91 3.51
C ARG A 149 -7.62 -9.48 3.02
N VAL A 150 -6.70 -9.37 2.06
CA VAL A 150 -6.33 -8.10 1.42
C VAL A 150 -7.08 -7.97 0.10
N ARG A 151 -7.76 -6.85 -0.11
CA ARG A 151 -8.50 -6.57 -1.34
C ARG A 151 -8.41 -5.08 -1.70
N SER A 152 -8.51 -4.77 -3.00
CA SER A 152 -8.62 -3.39 -3.48
C SER A 152 -9.96 -3.16 -4.15
N CYS A 153 -10.44 -1.92 -4.07
CA CYS A 153 -11.66 -1.48 -4.72
C CYS A 153 -11.53 -0.02 -5.17
N LYS A 154 -12.40 0.41 -6.08
CA LYS A 154 -12.54 1.83 -6.39
C LYS A 154 -13.38 2.49 -5.31
N THR A 155 -12.90 3.60 -4.77
CA THR A 155 -13.63 4.36 -3.75
C THR A 155 -14.97 4.84 -4.30
N GLY A 156 -16.06 4.48 -3.61
CA GLY A 156 -17.43 4.89 -3.95
C GLY A 156 -18.20 3.95 -4.90
N GLU A 157 -17.61 2.84 -5.40
CA GLU A 157 -18.33 1.90 -6.27
C GLU A 157 -19.14 0.83 -5.52
N SER A 158 -18.89 0.59 -4.25
CA SER A 158 -19.66 -0.38 -3.45
C SER A 158 -19.78 0.04 -1.99
N THR A 159 -20.81 -0.46 -1.30
CA THR A 159 -21.01 -0.30 0.15
C THR A 159 -19.83 -0.83 0.98
N ASP A 160 -19.08 -1.78 0.43
CA ASP A 160 -17.90 -2.37 1.06
C ASP A 160 -16.63 -1.52 0.88
N CYS A 161 -16.67 -0.50 0.00
CA CYS A 161 -15.55 0.36 -0.32
C CYS A 161 -15.83 1.79 0.14
N GLN A 162 -15.97 1.97 1.45
CA GLN A 162 -16.21 3.28 2.02
C GLN A 162 -14.98 4.17 1.87
N LYS A 163 -15.22 5.45 1.50
CA LYS A 163 -14.20 6.49 1.52
C LYS A 163 -13.76 6.71 2.97
N LEU A 164 -12.46 6.85 3.18
CA LEU A 164 -11.95 7.29 4.48
C LEU A 164 -12.46 8.70 4.81
N PRO A 165 -12.85 8.97 6.05
CA PRO A 165 -13.28 10.27 6.48
C PRO A 165 -12.19 11.35 6.36
#